data_5646034d0a91d301a0b9d2af595c29ab
#
_entry.id   5646034d0a91d301a0b9d2af595c29ab
#
_cell.length_a   1.000
_cell.length_b   1.000
_cell.length_c   1.000
_cell.angle_alpha   90.00
_cell.angle_beta   90.00
_cell.angle_gamma   90.00
#
_symmetry.space_group_name_H-M   'P 1'
#
loop_
_entity.id
_entity.type
_entity.pdbx_description
1 polymer ?
#
loop_
_entity_poly.entity_id
_entity_poly.type
_entity_poly.pdbx_seq_one_letter_code
_entity_poly.pdbx_strand_id
1 'polypeptide(L)'
;MSASESTINEEKKTITKSWTQRVAEKLVGRKIVKVRYMDEQEAEDSGFDSRPIVLVLDDGNSIYPMHDDEGNDAGAMGTTFQKLPTIPVIY
;
A
#
# COMPACT_ATOMS: atom_id res chain seq x y z
N MET A 1 -34.66 -1.45 2.40
CA MET A 1 -33.39 -1.43 1.70
C MET A 1 -33.53 -2.00 0.30
N SER A 2 -33.01 -1.33 -0.70
CA SER A 2 -33.13 -1.81 -2.07
C SER A 2 -32.15 -2.97 -2.32
N ALA A 3 -32.45 -3.82 -3.33
CA ALA A 3 -31.57 -4.87 -3.77
C ALA A 3 -30.20 -4.33 -4.24
N SER A 4 -30.19 -3.12 -4.81
CA SER A 4 -28.98 -2.43 -5.25
C SER A 4 -27.98 -2.18 -4.11
N GLU A 5 -28.45 -1.78 -2.95
CA GLU A 5 -27.60 -1.52 -1.79
C GLU A 5 -26.97 -2.80 -1.28
N SER A 6 -27.72 -3.89 -1.22
CA SER A 6 -27.19 -5.19 -0.81
C SER A 6 -26.10 -5.67 -1.77
N THR A 7 -26.33 -5.51 -3.07
CA THR A 7 -25.36 -5.90 -4.10
C THR A 7 -24.09 -5.08 -3.99
N ILE A 8 -24.18 -3.76 -3.80
CA ILE A 8 -23.02 -2.87 -3.63
C ILE A 8 -22.22 -3.27 -2.39
N ASN A 9 -22.87 -3.57 -1.28
CA ASN A 9 -22.18 -4.00 -0.06
C ASN A 9 -21.45 -5.31 -0.23
N GLU A 10 -22.03 -6.27 -0.96
CA GLU A 10 -21.39 -7.55 -1.26
C GLU A 10 -20.18 -7.36 -2.17
N GLU A 11 -20.27 -6.49 -3.17
CA GLU A 11 -19.15 -6.15 -4.05
C GLU A 11 -18.00 -5.54 -3.26
N LYS A 12 -18.28 -4.60 -2.35
CA LYS A 12 -17.25 -3.99 -1.50
C LYS A 12 -16.58 -5.03 -0.60
N LYS A 13 -17.33 -5.94 -0.02
CA LYS A 13 -16.78 -7.02 0.82
C LYS A 13 -15.88 -7.94 0.00
N THR A 14 -16.30 -8.27 -1.22
CA THR A 14 -15.51 -9.13 -2.11
C THR A 14 -14.22 -8.46 -2.52
N ILE A 15 -14.25 -7.18 -2.87
CA ILE A 15 -13.07 -6.40 -3.22
C ILE A 15 -12.11 -6.34 -2.03
N THR A 16 -12.62 -6.02 -0.85
CA THR A 16 -11.81 -5.95 0.37
C THR A 16 -11.13 -7.28 0.67
N LYS A 17 -11.87 -8.38 0.60
CA LYS A 17 -11.35 -9.73 0.85
C LYS A 17 -10.26 -10.09 -0.15
N SER A 18 -10.49 -9.82 -1.42
CA SER A 18 -9.53 -10.12 -2.48
C SER A 18 -8.23 -9.36 -2.29
N TRP A 19 -8.30 -8.06 -2.04
CA TRP A 19 -7.10 -7.25 -1.80
C TRP A 19 -6.38 -7.63 -0.52
N THR A 20 -7.13 -7.88 0.56
CA THR A 20 -6.57 -8.33 1.83
C THR A 20 -5.75 -9.60 1.63
N GLN A 21 -6.30 -10.56 0.90
CA GLN A 21 -5.63 -11.83 0.63
C GLN A 21 -4.35 -11.64 -0.20
N ARG A 22 -4.41 -10.85 -1.26
CA ARG A 22 -3.24 -10.56 -2.10
C ARG A 22 -2.12 -9.88 -1.32
N VAL A 23 -2.46 -8.90 -0.50
CA VAL A 23 -1.49 -8.19 0.33
C VAL A 23 -0.94 -9.11 1.41
N ALA A 24 -1.79 -9.91 2.06
CA ALA A 24 -1.37 -10.84 3.10
C ALA A 24 -0.36 -11.87 2.57
N GLU A 25 -0.55 -12.37 1.36
CA GLU A 25 0.40 -13.31 0.74
C GLU A 25 1.82 -12.73 0.64
N LYS A 26 1.93 -11.41 0.50
CA LYS A 26 3.22 -10.74 0.36
C LYS A 26 3.81 -10.28 1.70
N LEU A 27 2.98 -9.92 2.67
CA LEU A 27 3.43 -9.24 3.88
C LEU A 27 3.39 -10.10 5.14
N VAL A 28 2.43 -11.02 5.25
CA VAL A 28 2.29 -11.81 6.48
C VAL A 28 3.52 -12.69 6.69
N GLY A 29 4.08 -12.63 7.90
CA GLY A 29 5.29 -13.37 8.23
C GLY A 29 6.59 -12.71 7.82
N ARG A 30 6.54 -11.59 7.12
CA ARG A 30 7.76 -10.85 6.74
C ARG A 30 8.30 -10.08 7.93
N LYS A 31 9.63 -9.98 7.99
CA LYS A 31 10.32 -9.18 9.00
C LYS A 31 10.84 -7.91 8.37
N ILE A 32 10.75 -6.81 9.10
CA ILE A 32 11.41 -5.57 8.70
C ILE A 32 12.86 -5.70 9.13
N VAL A 33 13.77 -5.69 8.15
CA VAL A 33 15.20 -5.86 8.41
C VAL A 33 15.98 -4.55 8.32
N LYS A 34 15.37 -3.51 7.76
CA LYS A 34 16.00 -2.19 7.65
C LYS A 34 14.92 -1.12 7.53
N VAL A 35 15.21 0.03 8.13
CA VAL A 35 14.37 1.24 7.99
C VAL A 35 15.27 2.36 7.50
N ARG A 36 14.84 3.08 6.49
CA ARG A 36 15.55 4.23 5.95
C ARG A 36 14.59 5.22 5.34
N TYR A 37 15.04 6.42 5.11
CA TYR A 37 14.31 7.37 4.27
C TYR A 37 14.82 7.28 2.84
N MET A 38 13.95 7.59 1.87
CA MET A 38 14.41 7.77 0.49
C MET A 38 15.43 8.91 0.46
N ASP A 39 16.43 8.80 -0.41
CA ASP A 39 17.28 9.95 -0.69
C ASP A 39 16.56 10.91 -1.64
N GLU A 40 17.14 12.07 -1.88
CA GLU A 40 16.52 13.11 -2.70
C GLU A 40 16.25 12.63 -4.13
N GLN A 41 17.16 11.85 -4.70
CA GLN A 41 17.02 11.35 -6.05
C GLN A 41 15.91 10.31 -6.16
N GLU A 42 15.84 9.38 -5.21
CA GLU A 42 14.76 8.39 -5.17
C GLU A 42 13.38 9.03 -5.04
N ALA A 43 13.26 10.02 -4.17
CA ALA A 43 12.01 10.74 -3.97
C ALA A 43 11.60 11.48 -5.25
N GLU A 44 12.52 12.16 -5.90
CA GLU A 44 12.28 12.87 -7.16
C GLU A 44 11.85 11.91 -8.26
N ASP A 45 12.54 10.78 -8.42
CA ASP A 45 12.21 9.76 -9.41
C ASP A 45 10.83 9.16 -9.18
N SER A 46 10.38 9.11 -7.93
CA SER A 46 9.06 8.61 -7.55
C SER A 46 7.95 9.68 -7.58
N GLY A 47 8.31 10.93 -7.90
CA GLY A 47 7.36 12.02 -7.95
C GLY A 47 7.00 12.64 -6.61
N PHE A 48 7.83 12.46 -5.60
CA PHE A 48 7.60 13.02 -4.27
C PHE A 48 8.36 14.32 -4.05
N ASP A 49 7.71 15.27 -3.39
CA ASP A 49 8.35 16.52 -2.96
C ASP A 49 9.17 16.35 -1.69
N SER A 50 8.83 15.35 -0.89
CA SER A 50 9.49 15.03 0.38
C SER A 50 9.98 13.59 0.36
N ARG A 51 10.80 13.25 1.35
CA ARG A 51 11.46 11.95 1.41
C ARG A 51 10.70 11.02 2.36
N PRO A 52 9.91 10.06 1.84
CA PRO A 52 9.18 9.14 2.70
C PRO A 52 10.08 8.09 3.33
N ILE A 53 9.59 7.51 4.42
CA ILE A 53 10.24 6.37 5.06
C ILE A 53 10.07 5.12 4.20
N VAL A 54 11.09 4.27 4.18
CA VAL A 54 11.08 2.99 3.48
C VAL A 54 11.35 1.87 4.48
N LEU A 55 10.49 0.86 4.47
CA LEU A 55 10.65 -0.34 5.28
C LEU A 55 11.13 -1.47 4.38
N VAL A 56 12.32 -1.98 4.65
CA VAL A 56 12.90 -3.08 3.87
C VAL A 56 12.57 -4.40 4.56
N LEU A 57 12.02 -5.33 3.78
CA LEU A 57 11.59 -6.63 4.26
C LEU A 57 12.68 -7.68 4.08
N ASP A 58 12.51 -8.81 4.75
CA ASP A 58 13.50 -9.90 4.75
C ASP A 58 13.66 -10.61 3.42
N ASP A 59 12.73 -10.40 2.47
CA ASP A 59 12.84 -10.94 1.11
C ASP A 59 13.49 -9.96 0.12
N GLY A 60 13.99 -8.81 0.61
CA GLY A 60 14.61 -7.79 -0.21
C GLY A 60 13.65 -6.77 -0.81
N ASN A 61 12.35 -6.98 -0.65
CA ASN A 61 11.36 -6.00 -1.09
C ASN A 61 11.19 -4.89 -0.08
N SER A 62 10.57 -3.80 -0.51
CA SER A 62 10.37 -2.62 0.33
C SER A 62 8.94 -2.12 0.21
N ILE A 63 8.47 -1.47 1.26
CA ILE A 63 7.18 -0.79 1.27
C ILE A 63 7.38 0.64 1.77
N TYR A 64 6.55 1.56 1.29
CA TYR A 64 6.63 2.98 1.66
C TYR A 64 5.26 3.65 1.48
N PRO A 65 4.95 4.68 2.27
CA PRO A 65 3.71 5.43 2.08
C PRO A 65 3.78 6.26 0.80
N MET A 66 2.67 6.38 0.09
CA MET A 66 2.66 7.09 -1.19
C MET A 66 2.00 8.44 -1.13
N HIS A 67 1.07 8.68 -0.26
CA HIS A 67 0.30 9.90 -0.35
C HIS A 67 -0.24 10.38 0.98
N ASP A 68 -0.19 11.67 1.11
CA ASP A 68 -0.94 12.58 1.96
C ASP A 68 -0.62 12.54 3.44
N ASP A 69 0.45 13.23 3.81
CA ASP A 69 0.82 13.47 5.20
C ASP A 69 0.08 14.68 5.81
N GLU A 70 -0.78 15.35 5.06
CA GLU A 70 -1.59 16.47 5.56
C GLU A 70 -2.80 16.00 6.37
N GLY A 71 -3.09 14.70 6.37
CA GLY A 71 -4.15 14.12 7.17
C GLY A 71 -5.54 14.27 6.57
N ASN A 72 -5.64 14.58 5.29
CA ASN A 72 -6.93 14.74 4.62
C ASN A 72 -7.57 13.42 4.27
N ASP A 73 -6.78 12.41 3.96
CA ASP A 73 -7.28 11.07 3.63
C ASP A 73 -6.19 10.03 3.82
N ALA A 74 -6.60 8.78 3.85
CA ALA A 74 -5.68 7.66 3.89
C ALA A 74 -4.95 7.52 2.56
N GLY A 75 -3.66 7.23 2.61
CA GLY A 75 -2.84 7.06 1.42
C GLY A 75 -2.60 5.61 1.07
N ALA A 76 -2.33 5.34 -0.20
CA ALA A 76 -1.88 4.04 -0.66
C ALA A 76 -0.44 3.77 -0.20
N MET A 77 -0.01 2.52 -0.28
CA MET A 77 1.39 2.14 -0.04
C MET A 77 2.04 1.70 -1.34
N GLY A 78 3.23 2.20 -1.60
CA GLY A 78 4.07 1.72 -2.68
C GLY A 78 4.88 0.51 -2.24
N THR A 79 5.18 -0.38 -3.17
CA THR A 79 6.01 -1.54 -2.90
C THR A 79 6.97 -1.81 -4.06
N THR A 80 7.96 -2.65 -3.82
CA THR A 80 8.83 -3.16 -4.87
C THR A 80 8.41 -4.54 -5.36
N PHE A 81 7.31 -5.10 -4.86
CA PHE A 81 6.79 -6.38 -5.35
C PHE A 81 6.33 -6.23 -6.80
N GLN A 82 6.82 -7.09 -7.68
CA GLN A 82 6.54 -6.99 -9.12
C GLN A 82 5.06 -7.05 -9.48
N LYS A 83 4.30 -7.91 -8.81
CA LYS A 83 2.88 -8.12 -9.09
C LYS A 83 1.96 -7.34 -8.16
N LEU A 84 2.52 -6.56 -7.25
CA LEU A 84 1.75 -5.74 -6.31
C LEU A 84 2.51 -4.43 -6.07
N PRO A 85 2.69 -3.59 -7.10
CA PRO A 85 3.49 -2.37 -6.97
C PRO A 85 2.84 -1.30 -6.09
N THR A 86 1.53 -1.38 -5.93
CA THR A 86 0.79 -0.44 -5.09
C THR A 86 -0.26 -1.20 -4.29
N ILE A 87 -0.31 -0.94 -2.99
CA ILE A 87 -1.38 -1.41 -2.12
C ILE A 87 -2.40 -0.28 -2.05
N PRO A 88 -3.56 -0.44 -2.69
CA PRO A 88 -4.52 0.65 -2.79
C PRO A 88 -5.30 0.87 -1.51
N VAL A 89 -5.89 2.05 -1.39
CA VAL A 89 -6.91 2.34 -0.40
C VAL A 89 -8.23 1.72 -0.87
N ILE A 90 -9.00 1.22 0.05
CA ILE A 90 -10.33 0.66 -0.21
C ILE A 90 -11.38 1.66 0.26
N TYR A 91 -12.35 1.92 -0.58
CA TYR A 91 -13.42 2.88 -0.28
C TYR A 91 -14.64 2.20 0.30
#